data_6dfd006e776f11035c707e02077c743f
#
_entry.id   6dfd006e776f11035c707e02077c743f
#
_cell.length_a   1.000
_cell.length_b   1.000
_cell.length_c   1.000
_cell.angle_alpha   90.00
_cell.angle_beta   90.00
_cell.angle_gamma   90.00
#
_symmetry.space_group_name_H-M   'P 1'
#
loop_
_entity.id
_entity.type
_entity.pdbx_description
1 polymer ?
#
loop_
_entity_poly.entity_id
_entity_poly.type
_entity_poly.pdbx_seq_one_letter_code
_entity_poly.pdbx_strand_id
1 'polypeptide(L)'
;MTETNLAVKKLKEYVETAYVAKVRGGVFIGVPEDQYLMHMDTLLVARKDISDAAIYEITKTLWEKNAELVKRPGLMEWTTEKFLTTESRVPYHDGAIKFYKEKGLWTKEMEELQREVLAEEPK
;
A
#
# COMPACT_ATOMS: atom_id res chain seq x y z
N MET A 1 -10.80 14.02 -13.40
CA MET A 1 -9.90 14.86 -12.60
C MET A 1 -8.51 14.26 -12.72
N THR A 2 -7.57 14.99 -13.28
CA THR A 2 -6.20 14.51 -13.51
C THR A 2 -5.26 15.07 -12.44
N GLU A 3 -4.07 14.49 -12.29
CA GLU A 3 -3.03 14.99 -11.38
C GLU A 3 -2.59 16.43 -11.64
N THR A 4 -2.93 16.97 -12.80
CA THR A 4 -2.72 18.37 -13.18
C THR A 4 -3.68 19.37 -12.53
N ASN A 5 -4.72 18.90 -11.85
CA ASN A 5 -5.65 19.80 -11.15
C ASN A 5 -4.93 20.43 -9.94
N LEU A 6 -5.04 21.76 -9.82
CA LEU A 6 -4.42 22.54 -8.74
C LEU A 6 -4.81 22.03 -7.35
N ALA A 7 -6.04 21.55 -7.18
CA ALA A 7 -6.53 21.00 -5.92
C ALA A 7 -5.80 19.71 -5.54
N VAL A 8 -5.54 18.83 -6.51
CA VAL A 8 -4.77 17.58 -6.30
C VAL A 8 -3.33 17.90 -5.95
N LYS A 9 -2.71 18.86 -6.64
CA LYS A 9 -1.34 19.31 -6.31
C LYS A 9 -1.26 19.82 -4.88
N LYS A 10 -2.18 20.70 -4.48
CA LYS A 10 -2.23 21.21 -3.10
C LYS A 10 -2.48 20.11 -2.07
N LEU A 11 -3.33 19.12 -2.39
CA LEU A 11 -3.54 17.99 -1.51
C LEU A 11 -2.23 17.22 -1.25
N LYS A 12 -1.46 16.95 -2.29
CA LYS A 12 -0.16 16.24 -2.19
C LYS A 12 0.90 17.03 -1.41
N GLU A 13 0.82 18.35 -1.34
CA GLU A 13 1.69 19.17 -0.49
C GLU A 13 1.48 18.92 1.02
N TYR A 14 0.27 18.53 1.42
CA TYR A 14 -0.09 18.27 2.82
C TYR A 14 -0.14 16.78 3.17
N VAL A 15 -0.54 15.94 2.21
CA VAL A 15 -0.65 14.49 2.36
C VAL A 15 -0.03 13.83 1.12
N GLU A 16 1.26 13.64 1.16
CA GLU A 16 2.07 13.17 0.03
C GLU A 16 1.57 11.84 -0.54
N THR A 17 1.11 10.93 0.33
CA THR A 17 0.62 9.60 -0.05
C THR A 17 -0.84 9.57 -0.52
N ALA A 18 -1.55 10.72 -0.48
CA ALA A 18 -2.92 10.80 -0.94
C ALA A 18 -2.99 10.89 -2.47
N TYR A 19 -3.96 10.21 -3.04
CA TYR A 19 -4.27 10.31 -4.46
C TYR A 19 -5.78 10.44 -4.68
N VAL A 20 -6.18 10.85 -5.88
CA VAL A 20 -7.59 10.97 -6.25
C VAL A 20 -7.93 9.86 -7.23
N ALA A 21 -8.92 9.05 -6.88
CA ALA A 21 -9.42 7.98 -7.73
C ALA A 21 -10.93 8.09 -7.96
N LYS A 22 -11.35 7.61 -9.11
CA LYS A 22 -12.77 7.52 -9.46
C LYS A 22 -13.38 6.31 -8.77
N VAL A 23 -14.40 6.55 -7.97
CA VAL A 23 -15.23 5.51 -7.34
C VAL A 23 -16.55 5.44 -8.09
N ARG A 24 -16.91 4.24 -8.52
CA ARG A 24 -18.16 4.00 -9.23
C ARG A 24 -19.35 4.16 -8.27
N GLY A 25 -20.43 4.74 -8.79
CA GLY A 25 -21.67 4.86 -8.06
C GLY A 25 -22.22 3.51 -7.59
N GLY A 26 -22.83 3.49 -6.42
CA GLY A 26 -23.41 2.30 -5.80
C GLY A 26 -22.43 1.41 -5.02
N VAL A 27 -21.12 1.70 -5.04
CA VAL A 27 -20.11 0.95 -4.25
C VAL A 27 -20.24 1.25 -2.76
N PHE A 28 -20.57 2.48 -2.41
CA PHE A 28 -20.80 2.90 -1.03
C PHE A 28 -22.22 3.44 -0.83
N ILE A 29 -22.76 3.19 0.35
CA ILE A 29 -24.06 3.76 0.76
C ILE A 29 -23.93 5.29 0.76
N GLY A 30 -24.87 5.97 0.10
CA GLY A 30 -24.86 7.43 -0.01
C GLY A 30 -24.07 7.99 -1.20
N VAL A 31 -23.45 7.13 -2.01
CA VAL A 31 -22.75 7.52 -3.25
C VAL A 31 -23.43 6.87 -4.45
N PRO A 32 -24.57 7.41 -4.93
CA PRO A 32 -25.35 6.79 -6.02
C PRO A 32 -24.70 6.95 -7.40
N GLU A 33 -23.85 7.98 -7.58
CA GLU A 33 -23.20 8.31 -8.84
C GLU A 33 -21.68 8.20 -8.74
N ASP A 34 -21.01 8.11 -9.91
CA ASP A 34 -19.55 8.13 -9.98
C ASP A 34 -18.99 9.40 -9.34
N GLN A 35 -18.06 9.24 -8.42
CA GLN A 35 -17.40 10.33 -7.71
C GLN A 35 -15.88 10.21 -7.77
N TYR A 36 -15.20 11.34 -7.69
CA TYR A 36 -13.75 11.38 -7.44
C TYR A 36 -13.52 11.60 -5.94
N LEU A 37 -12.91 10.62 -5.30
CA LEU A 37 -12.64 10.65 -3.87
C LEU A 37 -11.13 10.66 -3.60
N MET A 38 -10.76 11.24 -2.48
CA MET A 38 -9.41 11.13 -1.96
C MET A 38 -9.22 9.71 -1.40
N HIS A 39 -8.13 9.09 -1.83
CA HIS A 39 -7.71 7.77 -1.37
C HIS A 39 -6.36 7.87 -0.65
N MET A 40 -6.17 7.00 0.31
CA MET A 40 -4.89 6.72 0.95
C MET A 40 -4.77 5.20 1.10
N ASP A 41 -3.59 4.67 0.89
CA ASP A 41 -3.35 3.25 1.10
C ASP A 41 -3.41 2.89 2.58
N THR A 42 -3.94 1.72 2.88
CA THR A 42 -3.91 1.13 4.22
C THR A 42 -2.74 0.18 4.30
N LEU A 43 -1.86 0.39 5.28
CA LEU A 43 -0.67 -0.42 5.48
C LEU A 43 -0.83 -1.35 6.67
N LEU A 44 -0.39 -2.59 6.54
CA LEU A 44 -0.14 -3.46 7.68
C LEU A 44 1.29 -3.21 8.16
N VAL A 45 1.42 -2.65 9.35
CA VAL A 45 2.72 -2.29 9.91
C VAL A 45 3.11 -3.22 11.05
N ALA A 46 4.41 -3.43 11.23
CA ALA A 46 4.98 -4.20 12.31
C ALA A 46 6.14 -3.41 12.95
N ARG A 47 6.43 -3.73 14.21
CA ARG A 47 7.63 -3.19 14.86
C ARG A 47 8.87 -3.80 14.22
N LYS A 48 9.94 -3.02 14.08
CA LYS A 48 11.20 -3.45 13.46
C LYS A 48 11.93 -4.55 14.20
N ASP A 49 11.64 -4.74 15.50
CA ASP A 49 12.27 -5.76 16.35
C ASP A 49 11.55 -7.13 16.28
N ILE A 50 10.48 -7.25 15.51
CA ILE A 50 9.89 -8.57 15.23
C ILE A 50 10.82 -9.33 14.28
N SER A 51 10.96 -10.64 14.50
CA SER A 51 11.88 -11.45 13.71
C SER A 51 11.48 -11.50 12.22
N ASP A 52 12.47 -11.51 11.33
CA ASP A 52 12.25 -11.65 9.90
C ASP A 52 11.49 -12.92 9.54
N ALA A 53 11.73 -14.02 10.27
CA ALA A 53 11.00 -15.26 10.07
C ALA A 53 9.50 -15.10 10.33
N ALA A 54 9.12 -14.39 11.39
CA ALA A 54 7.71 -14.17 11.72
C ALA A 54 7.04 -13.30 10.66
N ILE A 55 7.69 -12.20 10.23
CA ILE A 55 7.13 -11.32 9.20
C ILE A 55 7.08 -12.01 7.83
N TYR A 56 8.09 -12.82 7.50
CA TYR A 56 8.08 -13.65 6.30
C TYR A 56 6.84 -14.57 6.27
N GLU A 57 6.59 -15.31 7.36
CA GLU A 57 5.45 -16.23 7.43
C GLU A 57 4.09 -15.49 7.41
N ILE A 58 3.99 -14.32 8.04
CA ILE A 58 2.78 -13.48 7.96
C ILE A 58 2.54 -13.05 6.50
N THR A 59 3.57 -12.50 5.85
CA THR A 59 3.47 -12.01 4.46
C THR A 59 3.09 -13.14 3.51
N LYS A 60 3.74 -14.30 3.66
CA LYS A 60 3.46 -15.51 2.90
C LYS A 60 2.02 -15.98 3.10
N THR A 61 1.55 -16.03 4.35
CA THR A 61 0.19 -16.48 4.67
C THR A 61 -0.86 -15.55 4.07
N LEU A 62 -0.67 -14.23 4.18
CA LEU A 62 -1.56 -13.23 3.57
C LEU A 62 -1.60 -13.37 2.05
N TRP A 63 -0.46 -13.67 1.43
CA TRP A 63 -0.38 -13.91 -0.01
C TRP A 63 -1.12 -15.18 -0.42
N GLU A 64 -0.81 -16.31 0.22
CA GLU A 64 -1.37 -17.62 -0.13
C GLU A 64 -2.87 -17.73 0.18
N LYS A 65 -3.34 -17.05 1.23
CA LYS A 65 -4.75 -17.00 1.64
C LYS A 65 -5.50 -15.77 1.12
N ASN A 66 -4.92 -15.05 0.18
CA ASN A 66 -5.51 -13.80 -0.32
C ASN A 66 -6.94 -13.97 -0.84
N ALA A 67 -7.23 -15.05 -1.55
CA ALA A 67 -8.58 -15.35 -2.06
C ALA A 67 -9.66 -15.48 -0.94
N GLU A 68 -9.25 -15.83 0.27
CA GLU A 68 -10.14 -15.86 1.44
C GLU A 68 -10.21 -14.49 2.13
N LEU A 69 -9.08 -13.78 2.15
CA LEU A 69 -8.95 -12.47 2.76
C LEU A 69 -9.88 -11.44 2.10
N VAL A 70 -9.84 -11.34 0.77
CA VAL A 70 -10.62 -10.37 -0.01
C VAL A 70 -12.13 -10.60 0.01
N LYS A 71 -12.59 -11.74 0.51
CA LYS A 71 -14.04 -12.01 0.74
C LYS A 71 -14.56 -11.34 1.99
N ARG A 72 -13.70 -10.84 2.87
CA ARG A 72 -14.13 -10.22 4.12
C ARG A 72 -14.50 -8.76 3.90
N PRO A 73 -15.59 -8.28 4.51
CA PRO A 73 -15.94 -6.86 4.48
C PRO A 73 -14.76 -5.99 4.96
N GLY A 74 -14.48 -4.93 4.23
CA GLY A 74 -13.37 -4.02 4.52
C GLY A 74 -11.99 -4.45 4.02
N LEU A 75 -11.82 -5.69 3.55
CA LEU A 75 -10.56 -6.21 3.03
C LEU A 75 -10.60 -6.55 1.52
N MET A 76 -11.68 -6.21 0.84
CA MET A 76 -11.88 -6.53 -0.59
C MET A 76 -10.82 -5.90 -1.50
N GLU A 77 -10.26 -4.78 -1.10
CA GLU A 77 -9.21 -4.06 -1.84
C GLU A 77 -7.79 -4.57 -1.53
N TRP A 78 -7.63 -5.50 -0.58
CA TRP A 78 -6.33 -6.08 -0.20
C TRP A 78 -5.93 -7.22 -1.14
N THR A 79 -5.90 -6.94 -2.43
CA THR A 79 -5.45 -7.91 -3.45
C THR A 79 -3.93 -8.00 -3.47
N THR A 80 -3.40 -9.14 -3.92
CA THR A 80 -1.94 -9.35 -3.96
C THR A 80 -1.20 -8.33 -4.81
N GLU A 81 -1.84 -7.80 -5.85
CA GLU A 81 -1.29 -6.74 -6.71
C GLU A 81 -1.02 -5.44 -5.95
N LYS A 82 -1.73 -5.21 -4.84
CA LYS A 82 -1.62 -4.01 -4.01
C LYS A 82 -0.72 -4.19 -2.79
N PHE A 83 -0.13 -5.37 -2.59
CA PHE A 83 0.76 -5.62 -1.44
C PHE A 83 2.08 -4.87 -1.53
N LEU A 84 2.49 -4.51 -2.73
CA LEU A 84 3.65 -3.68 -3.00
C LEU A 84 3.21 -2.35 -3.59
N THR A 85 3.76 -1.26 -3.06
CA THR A 85 3.52 0.09 -3.56
C THR A 85 4.81 0.89 -3.54
N THR A 86 5.01 1.73 -4.54
CA THR A 86 6.10 2.72 -4.59
C THR A 86 5.71 4.05 -3.93
N GLU A 87 4.48 4.17 -3.44
CA GLU A 87 3.97 5.37 -2.79
C GLU A 87 4.12 5.33 -1.26
N SER A 88 4.63 4.22 -0.69
CA SER A 88 4.81 4.09 0.75
C SER A 88 5.93 4.98 1.27
N ARG A 89 5.70 5.62 2.41
CA ARG A 89 6.73 6.32 3.21
C ARG A 89 7.10 5.53 4.47
N VAL A 90 6.64 4.30 4.57
CA VAL A 90 7.04 3.35 5.61
C VAL A 90 7.93 2.29 4.98
N PRO A 91 9.13 2.05 5.52
CA PRO A 91 10.03 1.03 4.95
C PRO A 91 9.42 -0.37 5.11
N TYR A 92 9.68 -1.22 4.13
CA TYR A 92 9.31 -2.63 4.24
C TYR A 92 10.20 -3.35 5.23
N HIS A 93 9.62 -4.25 6.00
CA HIS A 93 10.36 -5.12 6.92
C HIS A 93 11.18 -6.16 6.13
N ASP A 94 12.40 -6.48 6.59
CA ASP A 94 13.31 -7.40 5.90
C ASP A 94 12.70 -8.78 5.63
N GLY A 95 11.88 -9.28 6.55
CA GLY A 95 11.13 -10.52 6.35
C GLY A 95 10.14 -10.47 5.17
N ALA A 96 9.47 -9.34 5.00
CA ALA A 96 8.57 -9.13 3.85
C ALA A 96 9.36 -8.98 2.55
N ILE A 97 10.46 -8.21 2.57
CA ILE A 97 11.35 -8.05 1.41
C ILE A 97 11.87 -9.40 0.93
N LYS A 98 12.28 -10.26 1.86
CA LYS A 98 12.75 -11.61 1.53
C LYS A 98 11.68 -12.39 0.76
N PHE A 99 10.44 -12.40 1.22
CA PHE A 99 9.34 -13.06 0.54
C PHE A 99 9.11 -12.50 -0.87
N TYR A 100 9.08 -11.17 -1.01
CA TYR A 100 8.86 -10.54 -2.32
C TYR A 100 10.04 -10.76 -3.29
N LYS A 101 11.28 -10.83 -2.80
CA LYS A 101 12.46 -11.21 -3.61
C LYS A 101 12.34 -12.66 -4.13
N GLU A 102 11.92 -13.59 -3.29
CA GLU A 102 11.69 -14.99 -3.68
C GLU A 102 10.56 -15.13 -4.73
N LYS A 103 9.55 -14.26 -4.66
CA LYS A 103 8.49 -14.19 -5.68
C LYS A 103 8.89 -13.45 -6.96
N GLY A 104 10.08 -12.85 -7.01
CA GLY A 104 10.52 -12.05 -8.16
C GLY A 104 9.78 -10.71 -8.31
N LEU A 105 9.17 -10.22 -7.26
CA LEU A 105 8.36 -8.99 -7.27
C LEU A 105 9.12 -7.76 -6.77
N TRP A 106 10.25 -7.96 -6.08
CA TRP A 106 11.08 -6.88 -5.56
C TRP A 106 11.96 -6.30 -6.66
N THR A 107 11.62 -5.11 -7.14
CA THR A 107 12.31 -4.45 -8.26
C THR A 107 13.45 -3.54 -7.77
N LYS A 108 14.26 -3.04 -8.71
CA LYS A 108 15.30 -2.04 -8.42
C LYS A 108 14.69 -0.74 -7.90
N GLU A 109 13.54 -0.33 -8.43
CA GLU A 109 12.79 0.84 -7.99
C GLU A 109 12.37 0.70 -6.52
N MET A 110 11.88 -0.48 -6.13
CA MET A 110 11.55 -0.80 -4.74
C MET A 110 12.78 -0.76 -3.82
N GLU A 111 13.92 -1.23 -4.29
CA GLU A 111 15.18 -1.19 -3.55
C GLU A 111 15.67 0.25 -3.32
N GLU A 112 15.52 1.11 -4.33
CA GLU A 112 15.87 2.54 -4.23
C GLU A 112 14.95 3.26 -3.26
N LEU A 113 13.64 3.08 -3.39
CA LEU A 113 12.64 3.63 -2.46
C LEU A 113 12.91 3.21 -1.01
N GLN A 114 13.16 1.91 -0.77
CA GLN A 114 13.47 1.38 0.55
C GLN A 114 14.68 2.12 1.17
N ARG A 115 15.71 2.35 0.38
CA ARG A 115 16.92 3.06 0.82
C ARG A 115 16.64 4.52 1.16
N GLU A 116 15.85 5.20 0.34
CA GLU A 116 15.44 6.59 0.57
C GLU A 116 14.64 6.73 1.85
N VAL A 117 13.61 5.90 2.02
CA VAL A 117 12.73 5.95 3.19
C VAL A 117 13.50 5.63 4.49
N LEU A 118 14.42 4.66 4.47
CA LEU A 118 15.28 4.37 5.61
C LEU A 118 16.25 5.52 5.96
N ALA A 119 16.67 6.30 4.96
CA ALA A 119 17.52 7.46 5.19
C ALA A 119 16.78 8.65 5.82
N GLU A 120 15.45 8.71 5.65
CA GLU A 120 14.57 9.74 6.23
C GLU A 120 14.13 9.41 7.67
N GLU A 121 14.32 8.17 8.14
CA GLU A 121 13.98 7.79 9.52
C GLU A 121 14.77 8.65 10.54
N PRO A 122 14.10 9.29 11.52
CA PRO A 122 14.80 9.98 12.59
C PRO A 122 15.64 8.97 13.41
N LYS A 123 16.91 9.31 13.58
CA LYS A 123 17.86 8.51 14.37
C LYS A 123 17.51 8.52 15.85
#